data_12421eba69e8afba93c96e51924404d8
#
_entry.id   12421eba69e8afba93c96e51924404d8
#
_cell.length_a   1.000
_cell.length_b   1.000
_cell.length_c   1.000
_cell.angle_alpha   90.00
_cell.angle_beta   90.00
_cell.angle_gamma   90.00
#
_symmetry.space_group_name_H-M   'P 1'
#
loop_
_entity.id
_entity.type
_entity.pdbx_description
1 polymer ?
#
loop_
_entity_poly.entity_id
_entity_poly.type
_entity_poly.pdbx_seq_one_letter_code
_entity_poly.pdbx_strand_id
1 'polypeptide(L)' 'MITLYINPTCPYCIKTMKVAHELNIPLDLRDIHTPELFEELQRLGGKAQFPYMVDPDRGVSMYESEDIMQYFRTHYGT' A
#
# COMPACT_ATOMS: atom_id res chain seq x y z
N MET A 1 7.40 9.77 0.83
CA MET A 1 5.94 9.50 0.72
C MET A 1 5.73 8.00 0.58
N ILE A 2 4.73 7.49 1.27
CA ILE A 2 4.39 6.06 1.19
C ILE A 2 3.78 5.73 -0.16
N THR A 3 4.25 4.66 -0.78
CA THR A 3 3.69 4.14 -2.02
C THR A 3 2.77 2.96 -1.69
N LEU A 4 1.59 2.93 -2.29
CA LEU A 4 0.65 1.83 -2.10
C LEU A 4 0.19 1.31 -3.46
N TYR A 5 0.50 0.05 -3.74
CA TYR A 5 0.06 -0.60 -4.97
C TYR A 5 -1.30 -1.22 -4.71
N ILE A 6 -2.28 -0.87 -5.52
CA ILE A 6 -3.67 -1.23 -5.27
C ILE A 6 -4.40 -1.68 -6.52
N ASN A 7 -5.46 -2.44 -6.31
CA ASN A 7 -6.52 -2.65 -7.27
C ASN A 7 -7.70 -1.83 -6.76
N PRO A 8 -8.17 -0.82 -7.50
CA PRO A 8 -9.21 0.09 -7.00
C PRO A 8 -10.55 -0.58 -6.64
N THR A 9 -10.78 -1.79 -7.14
CA THR A 9 -12.03 -2.52 -6.87
C THR A 9 -11.88 -3.60 -5.80
N CYS A 10 -10.67 -3.80 -5.30
CA CYS A 10 -10.41 -4.83 -4.30
C CYS A 10 -10.81 -4.32 -2.90
N PRO A 11 -11.69 -5.04 -2.17
CA PRO A 11 -12.12 -4.60 -0.84
C PRO A 11 -10.96 -4.38 0.14
N TYR A 12 -9.94 -5.20 0.08
CA TYR A 12 -8.77 -5.07 0.96
C TYR A 12 -7.99 -3.80 0.68
N CYS A 13 -7.86 -3.44 -0.60
CA CYS A 13 -7.21 -2.19 -0.99
C CYS A 13 -8.02 -0.99 -0.55
N ILE A 14 -9.35 -1.06 -0.74
CA ILE A 14 -10.26 0.02 -0.36
C ILE A 14 -10.19 0.29 1.15
N LYS A 15 -10.19 -0.76 1.97
CA LYS A 15 -10.05 -0.64 3.42
C LYS A 15 -8.74 0.05 3.80
N THR A 16 -7.65 -0.38 3.17
CA THR A 16 -6.32 0.14 3.46
C THR A 16 -6.23 1.63 3.11
N MET A 17 -6.75 2.01 1.94
CA MET A 17 -6.79 3.41 1.53
C MET A 17 -7.63 4.25 2.47
N LYS A 18 -8.75 3.70 2.96
CA LYS A 18 -9.63 4.42 3.87
C LYS A 18 -8.92 4.73 5.19
N VAL A 19 -8.19 3.77 5.75
CA VAL A 19 -7.42 4.01 6.97
C VAL A 19 -6.38 5.10 6.77
N ALA A 20 -5.66 5.06 5.65
CA ALA A 20 -4.68 6.09 5.35
C ALA A 20 -5.33 7.47 5.25
N HIS A 21 -6.51 7.54 4.61
CA HIS A 21 -7.25 8.79 4.48
C HIS A 21 -7.68 9.33 5.85
N GLU A 22 -8.19 8.45 6.72
CA GLU A 22 -8.63 8.85 8.06
C GLU A 22 -7.47 9.36 8.92
N LEU A 23 -6.28 8.84 8.70
CA LEU A 23 -5.08 9.26 9.42
C LEU A 23 -4.32 10.39 8.72
N ASN A 24 -4.86 10.91 7.63
CA ASN A 24 -4.25 11.97 6.83
C ASN A 24 -2.85 11.60 6.32
N ILE A 25 -2.67 10.35 5.94
CA ILE A 25 -1.40 9.88 5.37
C ILE A 25 -1.41 10.12 3.87
N PRO A 26 -0.50 10.94 3.34
CA PRO A 26 -0.41 11.12 1.89
C PRO A 26 0.15 9.85 1.25
N LEU A 27 -0.48 9.40 0.17
CA LEU A 27 -0.08 8.19 -0.52
C LEU A 27 0.21 8.47 -1.99
N ASP A 28 1.25 7.81 -2.50
CA ASP A 28 1.48 7.67 -3.92
C ASP A 28 0.77 6.38 -4.33
N LEU A 29 -0.44 6.51 -4.86
CA LEU A 29 -1.26 5.35 -5.25
C LEU A 29 -0.85 4.85 -6.62
N ARG A 30 -0.61 3.55 -6.73
CA ARG A 30 -0.21 2.91 -7.98
C ARG A 30 -1.19 1.81 -8.33
N ASP A 31 -1.94 2.03 -9.41
CA ASP A 31 -2.97 1.12 -9.87
C ASP A 31 -2.34 -0.02 -10.66
N ILE A 32 -2.54 -1.25 -10.19
CA ILE A 32 -1.94 -2.44 -10.82
C ILE A 32 -2.54 -2.77 -12.19
N HIS A 33 -3.61 -2.08 -12.60
CA HIS A 33 -4.15 -2.25 -13.96
C HIS A 33 -3.22 -1.63 -15.00
N THR A 34 -2.31 -0.76 -14.58
CA THR A 34 -1.23 -0.28 -15.46
C THR A 34 -0.16 -1.36 -15.50
N PRO A 35 0.12 -1.98 -16.66
CA PRO A 35 1.03 -3.12 -16.74
C PRO A 35 2.41 -2.88 -16.14
N GLU A 36 2.97 -1.69 -16.33
CA GLU A 36 4.28 -1.34 -15.82
C GLU A 36 4.28 -1.32 -14.28
N LEU A 37 3.19 -0.87 -13.67
CA LEU A 37 3.08 -0.81 -12.22
C LEU A 37 2.86 -2.20 -11.62
N PHE A 38 2.13 -3.06 -12.32
CA PHE A 38 1.94 -4.43 -11.88
C PHE A 38 3.26 -5.19 -11.93
N GLU A 39 4.04 -4.98 -12.98
CA GLU A 39 5.37 -5.57 -13.11
C GLU A 39 6.30 -5.06 -12.00
N GLU A 40 6.24 -3.76 -11.72
CA GLU A 40 7.03 -3.14 -10.64
C GLU A 40 6.71 -3.77 -9.29
N LEU A 41 5.42 -3.98 -8.99
CA LEU A 41 4.97 -4.64 -7.77
C LEU A 41 5.58 -6.03 -7.63
N GLN A 42 5.53 -6.83 -8.69
CA GLN A 42 6.08 -8.18 -8.67
C GLN A 42 7.60 -8.18 -8.48
N ARG A 43 8.28 -7.23 -9.10
CA ARG A 43 9.74 -7.11 -8.98
C ARG A 43 10.15 -6.71 -7.57
N LEU A 44 9.45 -5.75 -6.98
CA LEU A 44 9.79 -5.23 -5.65
C LEU A 44 9.43 -6.21 -4.53
N GLY A 45 8.24 -6.79 -4.60
CA GLY A 45 7.75 -7.63 -3.52
C GLY A 45 7.94 -9.13 -3.75
N GLY A 46 8.16 -9.53 -4.98
CA GLY A 46 8.30 -10.93 -5.34
C GLY A 46 7.00 -11.68 -5.55
N LYS A 47 5.87 -11.02 -5.40
CA LYS A 47 4.54 -11.64 -5.57
C LYS A 47 3.59 -10.73 -6.31
N ALA A 48 2.67 -11.33 -7.05
CA ALA A 48 1.56 -10.61 -7.70
C ALA A 48 0.40 -10.46 -6.72
N GLN A 49 0.64 -9.82 -5.59
CA GLN A 49 -0.34 -9.66 -4.50
C GLN A 49 -0.49 -8.19 -4.14
N PHE A 50 -1.70 -7.78 -3.81
CA PHE A 50 -2.02 -6.40 -3.42
C PHE A 50 -3.04 -6.41 -2.29
N PRO A 51 -3.10 -5.37 -1.45
CA PRO A 51 -2.25 -4.18 -1.48
C PRO A 51 -0.80 -4.49 -1.09
N TYR A 52 0.13 -3.67 -1.60
CA TYR A 52 1.53 -3.76 -1.24
C TYR A 52 2.02 -2.35 -0.91
N MET A 53 2.62 -2.18 0.26
CA MET A 53 3.04 -0.88 0.78
C MET A 53 4.55 -0.77 0.80
N VAL A 54 5.06 0.39 0.41
CA VAL A 54 6.47 0.72 0.54
C VAL A 54 6.58 2.06 1.26
N ASP A 55 7.28 2.07 2.39
CA ASP A 55 7.60 3.29 3.12
C ASP A 55 9.10 3.52 3.00
N PRO A 56 9.54 4.34 2.04
CA PRO A 56 10.97 4.55 1.81
C PRO A 56 11.66 5.30 2.96
N ASP A 57 10.93 6.13 3.69
CA ASP A 57 11.49 6.90 4.78
C ASP A 57 11.93 6.01 5.94
N ARG A 58 11.27 4.87 6.11
CA ARG A 58 11.58 3.91 7.17
C ARG A 58 12.21 2.62 6.65
N GLY A 59 12.34 2.49 5.33
CA GLY A 59 12.89 1.30 4.70
C GLY A 59 12.03 0.07 4.90
N VAL A 60 10.71 0.23 4.99
CA VAL A 60 9.77 -0.85 5.26
C VAL A 60 8.89 -1.11 4.06
N SER A 61 8.65 -2.38 3.76
CA SER A 61 7.66 -2.77 2.76
C SER A 61 6.93 -4.02 3.25
N MET A 62 5.67 -4.15 2.87
CA MET A 62 4.89 -5.31 3.31
C MET A 62 3.65 -5.53 2.45
N TYR A 63 3.24 -6.78 2.40
CA TYR A 63 1.94 -7.18 1.89
C TYR A 63 0.94 -7.24 3.06
N GLU A 64 -0.26 -7.72 2.82
CA GLU A 64 -1.33 -7.95 3.79
C GLU A 64 -1.97 -6.67 4.31
N SER A 65 -3.23 -6.49 3.93
CA SER A 65 -3.98 -5.28 4.29
C SER A 65 -4.03 -5.02 5.79
N GLU A 66 -4.22 -6.06 6.60
CA GLU A 66 -4.29 -5.89 8.04
C GLU A 66 -2.97 -5.40 8.63
N ASP A 67 -1.85 -5.94 8.14
CA ASP A 67 -0.52 -5.52 8.59
C ASP A 67 -0.23 -4.10 8.17
N ILE A 68 -0.62 -3.72 6.95
CA ILE A 68 -0.43 -2.37 6.44
C ILE A 68 -1.24 -1.37 7.27
N MET A 69 -2.51 -1.67 7.54
CA MET A 69 -3.36 -0.81 8.34
C MET A 69 -2.81 -0.64 9.75
N GLN A 70 -2.32 -1.73 10.35
CA GLN A 70 -1.72 -1.68 11.68
C GLN A 70 -0.45 -0.83 11.66
N TYR A 71 0.36 -0.96 10.61
CA TYR A 71 1.56 -0.14 10.43
C TYR A 71 1.20 1.34 10.36
N PHE A 72 0.17 1.69 9.61
CA PHE A 72 -0.29 3.08 9.52
C PHE A 72 -0.70 3.62 10.89
N ARG A 73 -1.46 2.84 11.65
CA ARG A 73 -1.92 3.26 12.98
C ARG A 73 -0.76 3.42 13.96
N THR A 74 0.20 2.52 13.89
CA THR A 74 1.34 2.51 14.82
C THR A 74 2.31 3.65 14.55
N HIS A 75 2.59 3.95 13.31
CA HIS A 75 3.66 4.90 12.95
C HIS A 75 3.15 6.27 12.51
N TYR A 76 1.90 6.39 12.14
CA TYR A 76 1.33 7.63 11.62
C TYR A 76 0.03 8.04 12.31
N GLY A 77 -0.53 7.19 13.13
CA GLY A 77 -1.67 7.49 13.96
C GLY A 77 -1.20 8.12 15.27
N THR A 78 -1.72 9.27 15.61
CA THR A 78 -1.36 9.94 16.87
C THR A 78 -2.54 9.98 17.82
#